data_fd8ca47c446b3742c4fae5a908450303
#
_entry.id   fd8ca47c446b3742c4fae5a908450303
#
_cell.length_a   1.000
_cell.length_b   1.000
_cell.length_c   1.000
_cell.angle_alpha   90.00
_cell.angle_beta   90.00
_cell.angle_gamma   90.00
#
_symmetry.space_group_name_H-M   'P 1'
#
loop_
_entity.id
_entity.type
_entity.pdbx_description
1 polymer ?
#
loop_
_entity_poly.entity_id
_entity_poly.type
_entity_poly.pdbx_seq_one_letter_code
_entity_poly.pdbx_strand_id
1 'polypeptide(L)'
;GNVIADGVCALGSRRLAVLDLSPAGALPMQTADGALTIAYNGEIYNHPDLRRELEAQGEQYLSGSDTETVLKLYRRYGTGLLERLRGMFAFALWDRDARTLLLARDPAGEKPLYYYCDAEKIVYASEIKALLMHPDVPRQSALDAERLALYLAYGYQPTPFTAFRHIHVLPA
;
A
#
# COMPACT_ATOMS: atom_id res chain seq x y z
N GLY A 1 9.82 8.77 -10.12
CA GLY A 1 9.24 8.35 -8.85
C GLY A 1 9.81 9.16 -7.70
N ASN A 2 9.07 9.27 -6.65
CA ASN A 2 9.46 10.00 -5.44
C ASN A 2 9.62 9.03 -4.28
N VAL A 3 10.41 9.45 -3.26
CA VAL A 3 10.59 8.71 -2.01
C VAL A 3 10.46 9.72 -0.86
N ILE A 4 9.75 9.32 0.20
CA ILE A 4 9.72 10.03 1.49
C ILE A 4 10.26 9.08 2.54
N ALA A 5 11.21 9.55 3.35
CA ALA A 5 11.85 8.76 4.41
C ALA A 5 12.08 9.62 5.66
N ASP A 6 11.94 9.00 6.84
CA ASP A 6 12.13 9.66 8.15
C ASP A 6 13.21 8.98 9.02
N GLY A 7 14.00 8.09 8.43
CA GLY A 7 15.03 7.32 9.13
C GLY A 7 14.52 6.02 9.77
N VAL A 8 13.20 5.81 9.86
CA VAL A 8 12.58 4.58 10.36
C VAL A 8 11.82 3.88 9.23
N CYS A 9 11.05 4.64 8.48
CA CYS A 9 10.25 4.15 7.35
C CYS A 9 10.61 4.92 6.08
N ALA A 10 10.65 4.23 4.95
CA ALA A 10 10.81 4.82 3.64
C ALA A 10 9.69 4.32 2.71
N LEU A 11 8.92 5.24 2.15
CA LEU A 11 7.88 4.94 1.18
C LEU A 11 8.26 5.52 -0.18
N GLY A 12 8.21 4.68 -1.20
CA GLY A 12 8.46 5.07 -2.58
C GLY A 12 7.25 4.80 -3.46
N SER A 13 7.01 5.66 -4.45
CA SER A 13 5.96 5.45 -5.44
C SER A 13 6.39 5.91 -6.82
N ARG A 14 5.96 5.14 -7.82
CA ARG A 14 6.02 5.54 -9.22
C ARG A 14 4.62 5.40 -9.82
N ARG A 15 3.95 6.51 -9.97
CA ARG A 15 2.54 6.60 -10.36
C ARG A 15 2.38 6.92 -11.84
N LEU A 16 1.40 6.28 -12.49
CA LEU A 16 0.71 6.86 -13.63
C LEU A 16 -0.43 7.72 -13.08
N ALA A 17 -0.38 9.05 -13.28
CA ALA A 17 -1.39 9.95 -12.74
C ALA A 17 -2.66 9.88 -13.61
N VAL A 18 -3.82 9.65 -12.98
CA VAL A 18 -5.13 9.51 -13.65
C VAL A 18 -6.12 10.53 -13.10
N LEU A 19 -6.36 10.58 -11.79
CA LEU A 19 -7.40 11.41 -11.17
C LEU A 19 -6.93 12.86 -10.92
N ASP A 20 -5.71 13.07 -10.46
CA ASP A 20 -5.16 14.39 -10.19
C ASP A 20 -3.76 14.51 -10.78
N LEU A 21 -3.62 15.36 -11.79
CA LEU A 21 -2.36 15.62 -12.50
C LEU A 21 -1.53 16.73 -11.84
N SER A 22 -2.09 17.42 -10.83
CA SER A 22 -1.39 18.49 -10.13
C SER A 22 -0.30 17.96 -9.20
N PRO A 23 0.65 18.78 -8.78
CA PRO A 23 1.63 18.43 -7.76
C PRO A 23 1.01 17.99 -6.43
N ALA A 24 -0.22 18.46 -6.11
CA ALA A 24 -0.94 18.08 -4.89
C ALA A 24 -1.38 16.61 -4.89
N GLY A 25 -1.55 15.98 -6.08
CA GLY A 25 -1.81 14.55 -6.22
C GLY A 25 -0.57 13.67 -6.26
N ALA A 26 0.63 14.21 -6.01
CA ALA A 26 1.88 13.44 -6.08
C ALA A 26 1.94 12.32 -5.02
N LEU A 27 2.62 11.22 -5.38
CA LEU A 27 2.85 10.07 -4.48
C LEU A 27 4.36 9.84 -4.26
N PRO A 28 4.78 9.39 -3.06
CA PRO A 28 3.97 9.25 -1.85
C PRO A 28 3.35 10.57 -1.45
N MET A 29 2.11 10.53 -0.90
CA MET A 29 1.43 11.71 -0.38
C MET A 29 1.66 11.80 1.13
N GLN A 30 1.86 13.04 1.61
CA GLN A 30 2.05 13.30 3.04
C GLN A 30 1.07 14.37 3.51
N THR A 31 0.58 14.24 4.73
CA THR A 31 -0.20 15.30 5.37
C THR A 31 0.67 16.53 5.65
N ALA A 32 0.05 17.72 5.72
CA ALA A 32 0.76 18.99 5.87
C ALA A 32 1.66 19.06 7.14
N ASP A 33 1.27 18.35 8.20
CA ASP A 33 2.02 18.21 9.45
C ASP A 33 3.11 17.12 9.38
N GLY A 34 3.17 16.38 8.27
CA GLY A 34 4.12 15.29 8.08
C GLY A 34 3.86 14.06 8.96
N ALA A 35 2.73 13.98 9.66
CA ALA A 35 2.41 12.87 10.56
C ALA A 35 2.08 11.59 9.80
N LEU A 36 1.34 11.70 8.70
CA LEU A 36 0.93 10.54 7.89
C LEU A 36 1.55 10.62 6.49
N THR A 37 2.07 9.49 6.03
CA THR A 37 2.60 9.34 4.67
C THR A 37 2.02 8.08 4.04
N ILE A 38 1.58 8.15 2.78
CA ILE A 38 1.01 7.01 2.06
C ILE A 38 1.66 6.82 0.69
N ALA A 39 2.03 5.58 0.39
CA ALA A 39 2.28 5.08 -0.96
C ALA A 39 1.06 4.26 -1.41
N TYR A 40 0.47 4.60 -2.53
CA TYR A 40 -0.84 4.12 -2.94
C TYR A 40 -0.85 3.68 -4.41
N ASN A 41 -1.54 2.57 -4.67
CA ASN A 41 -1.80 2.03 -6.00
C ASN A 41 -3.26 1.58 -6.06
N GLY A 42 -4.10 2.30 -6.77
CA GLY A 42 -5.50 1.93 -6.90
C GLY A 42 -6.43 3.07 -7.23
N GLU A 43 -7.71 2.85 -6.97
CA GLU A 43 -8.80 3.81 -7.10
C GLU A 43 -9.91 3.49 -6.10
N ILE A 44 -10.33 4.49 -5.33
CA ILE A 44 -11.44 4.40 -4.39
C ILE A 44 -12.71 4.90 -5.09
N TYR A 45 -13.57 3.98 -5.49
CA TYR A 45 -14.76 4.27 -6.30
C TYR A 45 -15.79 5.15 -5.58
N ASN A 46 -15.92 5.01 -4.27
CA ASN A 46 -16.81 5.83 -3.44
C ASN A 46 -16.12 7.08 -2.86
N HIS A 47 -14.93 7.45 -3.39
CA HIS A 47 -14.22 8.67 -2.99
C HIS A 47 -15.11 9.93 -2.98
N PRO A 48 -15.96 10.21 -4.02
CA PRO A 48 -16.76 11.44 -4.04
C PRO A 48 -17.76 11.53 -2.86
N ASP A 49 -18.30 10.39 -2.42
CA ASP A 49 -19.25 10.34 -1.31
C ASP A 49 -18.52 10.52 0.03
N LEU A 50 -17.41 9.82 0.21
CA LEU A 50 -16.56 9.94 1.39
C LEU A 50 -16.01 11.36 1.55
N ARG A 51 -15.60 11.99 0.46
CA ARG A 51 -15.14 13.38 0.45
C ARG A 51 -16.24 14.32 0.91
N ARG A 52 -17.46 14.22 0.35
CA ARG A 52 -18.60 15.06 0.77
C ARG A 52 -18.91 14.89 2.26
N GLU A 53 -18.86 13.66 2.76
CA GLU A 53 -19.07 13.39 4.19
C GLU A 53 -18.00 14.08 5.06
N LEU A 54 -16.72 13.96 4.70
CA LEU A 54 -15.62 14.55 5.43
C LEU A 54 -15.62 16.07 5.35
N GLU A 55 -15.94 16.67 4.19
CA GLU A 55 -16.11 18.12 4.02
C GLU A 55 -17.27 18.66 4.87
N ALA A 56 -18.39 17.93 4.96
CA ALA A 56 -19.50 18.29 5.83
C ALA A 56 -19.12 18.24 7.33
N GLN A 57 -18.09 17.50 7.67
CA GLN A 57 -17.52 17.41 9.02
C GLN A 57 -16.35 18.39 9.25
N GLY A 58 -16.10 19.30 8.30
CA GLY A 58 -15.13 20.38 8.42
C GLY A 58 -13.74 20.09 7.83
N GLU A 59 -13.55 18.95 7.16
CA GLU A 59 -12.29 18.65 6.49
C GLU A 59 -12.09 19.53 5.24
N GLN A 60 -10.87 20.02 5.06
CA GLN A 60 -10.48 20.79 3.89
C GLN A 60 -9.52 19.96 3.02
N TYR A 61 -9.75 19.93 1.73
CA TYR A 61 -8.93 19.20 0.77
C TYR A 61 -7.99 20.12 0.01
N LEU A 62 -6.78 19.64 -0.22
CA LEU A 62 -5.74 20.32 -0.99
C LEU A 62 -5.62 19.76 -2.41
N SER A 63 -6.12 18.55 -2.64
CA SER A 63 -6.03 17.84 -3.92
C SER A 63 -7.40 17.31 -4.37
N GLY A 64 -7.48 16.90 -5.64
CA GLY A 64 -8.59 16.13 -6.17
C GLY A 64 -8.41 14.61 -6.04
N SER A 65 -7.35 14.16 -5.36
CA SER A 65 -6.99 12.75 -5.28
C SER A 65 -7.80 11.99 -4.22
N ASP A 66 -8.20 10.77 -4.55
CA ASP A 66 -8.79 9.82 -3.61
C ASP A 66 -7.80 9.41 -2.49
N THR A 67 -6.51 9.49 -2.77
CA THR A 67 -5.45 9.23 -1.78
C THR A 67 -5.53 10.16 -0.57
N GLU A 68 -5.88 11.44 -0.78
CA GLU A 68 -6.08 12.40 0.33
C GLU A 68 -7.26 11.98 1.21
N THR A 69 -8.32 11.44 0.60
CA THR A 69 -9.46 10.89 1.34
C THR A 69 -9.04 9.72 2.22
N VAL A 70 -8.17 8.83 1.74
CA VAL A 70 -7.64 7.71 2.56
C VAL A 70 -6.87 8.24 3.77
N LEU A 71 -6.01 9.24 3.60
CA LEU A 71 -5.27 9.86 4.72
C LEU A 71 -6.20 10.48 5.76
N LYS A 72 -7.25 11.21 5.32
CA LYS A 72 -8.23 11.84 6.22
C LYS A 72 -9.08 10.81 6.94
N LEU A 73 -9.51 9.75 6.26
CA LEU A 73 -10.23 8.64 6.88
C LEU A 73 -9.37 7.94 7.94
N TYR A 74 -8.08 7.69 7.64
CA TYR A 74 -7.17 7.08 8.62
C TYR A 74 -7.01 7.97 9.86
N ARG A 75 -6.81 9.26 9.68
CA ARG A 75 -6.71 10.22 10.80
C ARG A 75 -7.93 10.17 11.71
N ARG A 76 -9.11 9.95 11.15
CA ARG A 76 -10.37 9.97 11.88
C ARG A 76 -10.78 8.63 12.47
N TYR A 77 -10.57 7.56 11.73
CA TYR A 77 -11.11 6.23 12.04
C TYR A 77 -10.02 5.17 12.28
N GLY A 78 -8.74 5.53 12.16
CA GLY A 78 -7.65 4.57 12.23
C GLY A 78 -7.83 3.47 11.18
N THR A 79 -7.60 2.21 11.58
CA THR A 79 -7.80 1.05 10.68
C THR A 79 -9.25 0.80 10.29
N GLY A 80 -10.24 1.36 11.01
CA GLY A 80 -11.66 1.32 10.64
C GLY A 80 -11.99 1.97 9.30
N LEU A 81 -11.05 2.75 8.71
CA LEU A 81 -11.20 3.24 7.34
C LEU A 81 -11.45 2.11 6.33
N LEU A 82 -10.86 0.93 6.54
CA LEU A 82 -10.92 -0.18 5.57
C LEU A 82 -12.36 -0.66 5.32
N GLU A 83 -13.22 -0.63 6.33
CA GLU A 83 -14.64 -1.01 6.19
C GLU A 83 -15.44 -0.02 5.33
N ARG A 84 -14.91 1.19 5.15
CA ARG A 84 -15.56 2.29 4.43
C ARG A 84 -15.15 2.38 2.97
N LEU A 85 -13.99 1.83 2.61
CA LEU A 85 -13.46 1.91 1.27
C LEU A 85 -14.18 0.95 0.32
N ARG A 86 -14.49 1.43 -0.87
CA ARG A 86 -14.98 0.63 -2.01
C ARG A 86 -14.10 0.94 -3.20
N GLY A 87 -13.44 -0.06 -3.76
CA GLY A 87 -12.54 0.13 -4.88
C GLY A 87 -11.49 -0.96 -5.00
N MET A 88 -10.57 -0.78 -5.91
CA MET A 88 -9.38 -1.61 -6.08
C MET A 88 -8.17 -0.86 -5.53
N PHE A 89 -7.49 -1.40 -4.53
CA PHE A 89 -6.38 -0.70 -3.91
C PHE A 89 -5.35 -1.60 -3.25
N ALA A 90 -4.12 -1.11 -3.23
CA ALA A 90 -3.07 -1.56 -2.33
C ALA A 90 -2.30 -0.33 -1.85
N PHE A 91 -2.07 -0.22 -0.55
CA PHE A 91 -1.32 0.91 0.00
C PHE A 91 -0.48 0.52 1.21
N ALA A 92 0.53 1.35 1.44
CA ALA A 92 1.29 1.40 2.66
C ALA A 92 1.14 2.80 3.26
N LEU A 93 0.63 2.87 4.47
CA LEU A 93 0.43 4.11 5.23
C LEU A 93 1.29 4.08 6.48
N TRP A 94 2.18 5.03 6.59
CA TRP A 94 3.04 5.24 7.74
C TRP A 94 2.49 6.35 8.63
N ASP A 95 2.22 6.00 9.87
CA ASP A 95 1.91 6.93 10.95
C ASP A 95 3.18 7.11 11.79
N ARG A 96 3.82 8.27 11.61
CA ARG A 96 5.07 8.61 12.28
C ARG A 96 4.89 8.72 13.79
N ASP A 97 3.80 9.33 14.22
CA ASP A 97 3.56 9.64 15.64
C ASP A 97 3.18 8.37 16.42
N ALA A 98 2.38 7.48 15.81
CA ALA A 98 2.08 6.16 16.35
C ALA A 98 3.19 5.12 16.07
N ARG A 99 4.18 5.42 15.21
CA ARG A 99 5.22 4.50 14.73
C ARG A 99 4.64 3.21 14.15
N THR A 100 3.58 3.35 13.38
CA THR A 100 2.81 2.21 12.83
C THR A 100 2.80 2.26 11.31
N LEU A 101 3.10 1.12 10.68
CA LEU A 101 2.94 0.90 9.24
C LEU A 101 1.71 0.04 8.99
N LEU A 102 0.70 0.61 8.35
CA LEU A 102 -0.46 -0.12 7.86
C LEU A 102 -0.24 -0.52 6.40
N LEU A 103 -0.22 -1.82 6.13
CA LEU A 103 -0.31 -2.37 4.79
C LEU A 103 -1.74 -2.85 4.55
N ALA A 104 -2.37 -2.43 3.47
CA ALA A 104 -3.73 -2.80 3.15
C ALA A 104 -3.89 -3.12 1.66
N ARG A 105 -4.83 -4.03 1.38
CA ARG A 105 -5.19 -4.47 0.04
C ARG A 105 -6.71 -4.61 -0.05
N ASP A 106 -7.26 -4.37 -1.24
CA ASP A 106 -8.69 -4.52 -1.48
C ASP A 106 -9.18 -5.95 -1.25
N PRO A 107 -10.46 -6.14 -0.85
CA PRO A 107 -11.01 -7.46 -0.50
C PRO A 107 -11.05 -8.47 -1.66
N ALA A 108 -11.00 -8.00 -2.92
CA ALA A 108 -10.92 -8.87 -4.09
C ALA A 108 -9.48 -9.23 -4.46
N GLY A 109 -8.50 -8.53 -3.87
CA GLY A 109 -7.08 -8.70 -4.18
C GLY A 109 -6.73 -8.26 -5.61
N GLU A 110 -7.43 -7.27 -6.15
CA GLU A 110 -7.18 -6.78 -7.51
C GLU A 110 -5.83 -6.09 -7.65
N LYS A 111 -5.45 -5.29 -6.65
CA LYS A 111 -4.13 -4.67 -6.64
C LYS A 111 -3.12 -5.54 -5.91
N PRO A 112 -1.96 -5.82 -6.50
CA PRO A 112 -0.94 -6.66 -5.87
C PRO A 112 -0.21 -5.90 -4.76
N LEU A 113 0.08 -6.60 -3.66
CA LEU A 113 0.99 -6.16 -2.61
C LEU A 113 1.72 -7.37 -2.05
N TYR A 114 3.02 -7.37 -2.22
CA TYR A 114 3.92 -8.41 -1.72
C TYR A 114 4.78 -7.85 -0.61
N TYR A 115 5.18 -8.72 0.32
CA TYR A 115 6.06 -8.33 1.41
C TYR A 115 7.06 -9.44 1.77
N TYR A 116 8.20 -9.01 2.26
CA TYR A 116 9.19 -9.76 3.00
C TYR A 116 9.25 -9.20 4.42
N CYS A 117 9.35 -10.07 5.42
CA CYS A 117 9.47 -9.66 6.81
C CYS A 117 10.46 -10.56 7.54
N ASP A 118 11.34 -9.97 8.33
CA ASP A 118 12.21 -10.64 9.28
C ASP A 118 12.06 -9.99 10.68
N ALA A 119 12.97 -10.30 11.60
CA ALA A 119 12.91 -9.77 12.97
C ALA A 119 13.20 -8.27 13.08
N GLU A 120 13.80 -7.67 12.06
CA GLU A 120 14.29 -6.29 12.09
C GLU A 120 13.51 -5.34 11.18
N LYS A 121 12.96 -5.87 10.07
CA LYS A 121 12.38 -5.03 9.03
C LYS A 121 11.24 -5.70 8.26
N ILE A 122 10.44 -4.87 7.65
CA ILE A 122 9.50 -5.25 6.59
C ILE A 122 9.86 -4.51 5.30
N VAL A 123 9.87 -5.23 4.18
CA VAL A 123 10.04 -4.69 2.83
C VAL A 123 8.80 -5.05 2.03
N TYR A 124 8.19 -4.08 1.36
CA TYR A 124 6.98 -4.32 0.56
C TYR A 124 7.10 -3.71 -0.82
N ALA A 125 6.37 -4.27 -1.78
CA ALA A 125 6.28 -3.74 -3.14
C ALA A 125 5.04 -4.28 -3.87
N SER A 126 4.63 -3.59 -4.92
CA SER A 126 3.60 -4.09 -5.85
C SER A 126 4.07 -5.24 -6.73
N GLU A 127 5.38 -5.48 -6.84
CA GLU A 127 5.97 -6.53 -7.67
C GLU A 127 7.10 -7.24 -6.94
N ILE A 128 7.16 -8.57 -7.05
CA ILE A 128 8.21 -9.41 -6.43
C ILE A 128 9.61 -9.00 -6.91
N LYS A 129 9.76 -8.65 -8.20
CA LYS A 129 11.06 -8.22 -8.72
C LYS A 129 11.61 -6.98 -8.01
N ALA A 130 10.75 -6.08 -7.55
CA ALA A 130 11.17 -4.92 -6.79
C ALA A 130 11.67 -5.30 -5.38
N LEU A 131 11.00 -6.26 -4.70
CA LEU A 131 11.49 -6.82 -3.45
C LEU A 131 12.88 -7.46 -3.61
N LEU A 132 13.07 -8.24 -4.68
CA LEU A 132 14.34 -8.90 -4.97
C LEU A 132 15.49 -7.91 -5.28
N MET A 133 15.21 -6.65 -5.52
CA MET A 133 16.25 -5.62 -5.67
C MET A 133 16.77 -5.10 -4.32
N HIS A 134 16.02 -5.31 -3.23
CA HIS A 134 16.49 -4.92 -1.91
C HIS A 134 17.64 -5.84 -1.45
N PRO A 135 18.76 -5.30 -0.92
CA PRO A 135 19.95 -6.08 -0.60
C PRO A 135 19.70 -7.17 0.45
N ASP A 136 18.80 -6.92 1.39
CA ASP A 136 18.52 -7.85 2.52
C ASP A 136 17.44 -8.90 2.17
N VAL A 137 16.79 -8.81 1.01
CA VAL A 137 15.83 -9.82 0.58
C VAL A 137 16.58 -10.99 -0.07
N PRO A 138 16.46 -12.23 0.47
CA PRO A 138 17.15 -13.38 -0.04
C PRO A 138 16.77 -13.69 -1.50
N ARG A 139 17.76 -13.76 -2.40
CA ARG A 139 17.54 -14.01 -3.83
C ARG A 139 17.76 -15.48 -4.23
N GLN A 140 18.85 -16.11 -3.76
CA GLN A 140 19.36 -17.36 -4.31
C GLN A 140 18.79 -18.63 -3.69
N SER A 141 18.32 -18.60 -2.45
CA SER A 141 17.71 -19.76 -1.77
C SER A 141 16.18 -19.65 -1.68
N ALA A 142 15.62 -18.76 -2.48
CA ALA A 142 14.26 -18.28 -2.25
C ALA A 142 13.19 -19.12 -2.96
N LEU A 143 13.53 -19.88 -4.01
CA LEU A 143 12.54 -20.73 -4.68
C LEU A 143 12.21 -21.94 -3.79
N ASP A 144 10.92 -22.17 -3.63
CA ASP A 144 10.35 -23.26 -2.85
C ASP A 144 9.73 -24.30 -3.79
N ALA A 145 10.29 -25.50 -3.79
CA ALA A 145 9.85 -26.57 -4.70
C ALA A 145 8.40 -27.00 -4.45
N GLU A 146 7.94 -27.00 -3.19
CA GLU A 146 6.54 -27.34 -2.87
C GLU A 146 5.58 -26.26 -3.38
N ARG A 147 5.94 -24.99 -3.24
CA ARG A 147 5.14 -23.87 -3.77
C ARG A 147 5.12 -23.85 -5.29
N LEU A 148 6.23 -24.20 -5.94
CA LEU A 148 6.27 -24.40 -7.39
C LEU A 148 5.36 -25.55 -7.83
N ALA A 149 5.34 -26.67 -7.10
CA ALA A 149 4.42 -27.77 -7.37
C ALA A 149 2.96 -27.37 -7.24
N LEU A 150 2.61 -26.53 -6.25
CA LEU A 150 1.26 -25.96 -6.13
C LEU A 150 0.89 -25.09 -7.35
N TYR A 151 1.82 -24.25 -7.82
CA TYR A 151 1.59 -23.46 -9.04
C TYR A 151 1.36 -24.35 -10.26
N LEU A 152 2.14 -25.40 -10.43
CA LEU A 152 1.98 -26.32 -11.55
C LEU A 152 0.65 -27.11 -11.48
N ALA A 153 0.19 -27.43 -10.26
CA ALA A 153 -1.04 -28.17 -10.04
C ALA A 153 -2.29 -27.31 -10.26
N TYR A 154 -2.26 -26.06 -9.81
CA TYR A 154 -3.44 -25.18 -9.82
C TYR A 154 -3.45 -24.14 -10.93
N GLY A 155 -2.31 -23.87 -11.58
CA GLY A 155 -2.14 -22.80 -12.55
C GLY A 155 -2.07 -21.38 -11.94
N TYR A 156 -2.12 -21.27 -10.61
CA TYR A 156 -1.93 -20.04 -9.85
C TYR A 156 -1.30 -20.35 -8.49
N GLN A 157 -0.84 -19.30 -7.80
CA GLN A 157 -0.25 -19.44 -6.48
C GLN A 157 -1.32 -19.15 -5.40
N PRO A 158 -1.69 -20.12 -4.56
CA PRO A 158 -2.64 -19.89 -3.48
C PRO A 158 -2.09 -18.87 -2.46
N THR A 159 -2.93 -17.90 -2.10
CA THR A 159 -2.61 -16.92 -1.05
C THR A 159 -2.39 -17.62 0.31
N PRO A 160 -1.41 -17.22 1.13
CA PRO A 160 -0.50 -16.07 0.96
C PRO A 160 0.84 -16.42 0.26
N PHE A 161 0.94 -17.55 -0.39
CA PHE A 161 2.21 -18.05 -0.93
C PHE A 161 2.60 -17.33 -2.22
N THR A 162 3.90 -17.31 -2.47
CA THR A 162 4.53 -17.04 -3.77
C THR A 162 5.51 -18.18 -4.07
N ALA A 163 6.10 -18.20 -5.26
CA ALA A 163 7.16 -19.15 -5.57
C ALA A 163 8.42 -18.98 -4.69
N PHE A 164 8.50 -17.89 -3.93
CA PHE A 164 9.62 -17.56 -3.05
C PHE A 164 9.25 -17.82 -1.59
N ARG A 165 10.11 -18.54 -0.87
CA ARG A 165 9.86 -19.00 0.50
C ARG A 165 9.57 -17.86 1.49
N HIS A 166 10.25 -16.74 1.35
CA HIS A 166 10.20 -15.62 2.29
C HIS A 166 9.41 -14.41 1.78
N ILE A 167 8.84 -14.50 0.58
CA ILE A 167 8.00 -13.45 0.00
C ILE A 167 6.56 -13.94 0.01
N HIS A 168 5.69 -13.12 0.56
CA HIS A 168 4.27 -13.40 0.67
C HIS A 168 3.46 -12.35 -0.07
N VAL A 169 2.29 -12.75 -0.57
CA VAL A 169 1.27 -11.78 -0.99
C VAL A 169 0.45 -11.38 0.23
N LEU A 170 0.17 -10.08 0.37
CA LEU A 170 -0.74 -9.64 1.43
C LEU A 170 -2.13 -10.22 1.16
N PRO A 171 -2.74 -10.94 2.11
CA PRO A 171 -4.12 -11.40 1.95
C PRO A 171 -5.10 -10.24 1.71
N ALA A 172 -6.19 -10.53 1.00
CA ALA A 172 -7.30 -9.61 0.77
C ALA A 172 -8.18 -9.49 2.01
#